data_32ea474149136ebfdd01eb21396f9b9f
#
_entry.id   32ea474149136ebfdd01eb21396f9b9f
#
_cell.length_a   1.000
_cell.length_b   1.000
_cell.length_c   1.000
_cell.angle_alpha   90.00
_cell.angle_beta   90.00
_cell.angle_gamma   90.00
#
_symmetry.space_group_name_H-M   'P 1'
#
loop_
_entity.id
_entity.type
_entity.pdbx_description
1 polymer ?
#
loop_
_entity_poly.entity_id
_entity_poly.type
_entity_poly.pdbx_seq_one_letter_code
_entity_poly.pdbx_strand_id
1 'polypeptide(L)'
;MNNPVRFFIADIHLGENEPAAHHFDITAGFLSFLEQLPNQCELYILGDLFDYWVGDDVRSTLHNQISDALNALSSRHIKKFFVHGNRDFLIGKQYAKRCDMTLLRDINCLANQNKNIVFLHGDLLCIDDLQYQKFRKTMHKKWLQKLFLLMPLFIRLKIASKLRKESNQHNQIKSETIMDVNQQAVVDMMIEHNANVMVHGHTHKPATHHLIINGESVTRLVLGAWHDGVSYIKQEANSTLLKLYNHSFK
;
A
#
# COMPACT_ATOMS: atom_id res chain seq x y z
N MET A 1 20.93 -11.06 -14.75
CA MET A 1 19.56 -11.60 -14.56
C MET A 1 18.60 -10.61 -15.20
N ASN A 2 17.65 -11.08 -16.01
CA ASN A 2 16.65 -10.20 -16.61
C ASN A 2 15.64 -9.79 -15.53
N ASN A 3 15.58 -8.51 -15.18
CA ASN A 3 14.55 -8.01 -14.28
C ASN A 3 13.20 -7.99 -15.00
N PRO A 4 12.13 -8.49 -14.39
CA PRO A 4 10.80 -8.42 -14.99
C PRO A 4 10.28 -6.96 -14.98
N VAL A 5 9.19 -6.73 -15.71
CA VAL A 5 8.39 -5.50 -15.55
C VAL A 5 7.77 -5.53 -14.15
N ARG A 6 7.85 -4.41 -13.41
CA ARG A 6 7.29 -4.29 -12.06
C ARG A 6 6.31 -3.13 -11.98
N PHE A 7 5.22 -3.37 -11.28
CA PHE A 7 4.23 -2.36 -10.94
C PHE A 7 4.13 -2.24 -9.42
N PHE A 8 4.05 -1.00 -8.94
CA PHE A 8 3.79 -0.68 -7.53
C PHE A 8 2.53 0.16 -7.45
N ILE A 9 1.60 -0.23 -6.57
CA ILE A 9 0.35 0.47 -6.29
C ILE A 9 0.15 0.53 -4.78
N ALA A 10 -0.60 1.51 -4.30
CA ALA A 10 -0.99 1.67 -2.89
C ALA A 10 -2.30 2.46 -2.80
N ASP A 11 -2.87 2.50 -1.61
CA ASP A 11 -3.97 3.42 -1.24
C ASP A 11 -5.17 3.35 -2.20
N ILE A 12 -5.58 2.11 -2.55
CA ILE A 12 -6.72 1.86 -3.43
C ILE A 12 -8.03 2.12 -2.68
N HIS A 13 -8.09 1.72 -1.39
CA HIS A 13 -9.22 1.94 -0.49
C HIS A 13 -10.55 1.34 -0.98
N LEU A 14 -10.50 0.11 -1.49
CA LEU A 14 -11.71 -0.61 -1.89
C LEU A 14 -12.68 -0.75 -0.71
N GLY A 15 -13.94 -0.33 -0.90
CA GLY A 15 -14.97 -0.35 0.13
C GLY A 15 -16.35 -0.67 -0.43
N GLU A 16 -17.23 -1.27 0.39
CA GLU A 16 -18.60 -1.62 -0.02
C GLU A 16 -19.53 -0.41 -0.14
N ASN A 17 -19.19 0.68 0.53
CA ASN A 17 -19.97 1.91 0.53
C ASN A 17 -19.09 3.05 0.01
N GLU A 18 -18.77 3.02 -1.27
CA GLU A 18 -18.16 4.18 -1.92
C GLU A 18 -19.19 5.33 -1.85
N PRO A 19 -18.83 6.50 -1.31
CA PRO A 19 -19.73 7.63 -1.34
C PRO A 19 -20.11 7.93 -2.79
N ALA A 20 -21.39 8.13 -3.06
CA ALA A 20 -21.89 8.56 -4.38
C ALA A 20 -21.26 9.89 -4.89
N ALA A 21 -20.39 10.49 -4.11
CA ALA A 21 -19.65 11.71 -4.40
C ALA A 21 -18.38 11.51 -5.25
N HIS A 22 -17.89 10.26 -5.40
CA HIS A 22 -16.76 10.01 -6.28
C HIS A 22 -17.27 9.81 -7.71
N HIS A 23 -16.80 10.65 -8.64
CA HIS A 23 -17.08 10.52 -10.08
C HIS A 23 -16.42 9.27 -10.71
N PHE A 24 -15.69 8.49 -9.94
CA PHE A 24 -14.92 7.33 -10.37
C PHE A 24 -15.25 6.09 -9.51
N ASP A 25 -15.60 5.00 -10.19
CA ASP A 25 -15.75 3.68 -9.59
C ASP A 25 -14.35 3.06 -9.37
N ILE A 26 -13.86 3.15 -8.14
CA ILE A 26 -12.53 2.66 -7.77
C ILE A 26 -12.43 1.16 -8.02
N THR A 27 -13.47 0.40 -7.75
CA THR A 27 -13.48 -1.06 -7.95
C THR A 27 -13.37 -1.40 -9.43
N ALA A 28 -14.16 -0.76 -10.29
CA ALA A 28 -14.06 -0.95 -11.74
C ALA A 28 -12.69 -0.51 -12.28
N GLY A 29 -12.17 0.61 -11.80
CA GLY A 29 -10.84 1.09 -12.17
C GLY A 29 -9.72 0.13 -11.77
N PHE A 30 -9.79 -0.44 -10.56
CA PHE A 30 -8.83 -1.43 -10.10
C PHE A 30 -8.88 -2.71 -10.94
N LEU A 31 -10.07 -3.23 -11.22
CA LEU A 31 -10.24 -4.41 -12.08
C LEU A 31 -9.70 -4.16 -13.50
N SER A 32 -10.02 -3.01 -14.09
CA SER A 32 -9.51 -2.62 -15.40
C SER A 32 -7.98 -2.49 -15.42
N PHE A 33 -7.37 -1.95 -14.35
CA PHE A 33 -5.92 -1.90 -14.21
C PHE A 33 -5.30 -3.31 -14.18
N LEU A 34 -5.90 -4.26 -13.43
CA LEU A 34 -5.41 -5.64 -13.36
C LEU A 34 -5.47 -6.33 -14.74
N GLU A 35 -6.52 -6.07 -15.53
CA GLU A 35 -6.67 -6.61 -16.88
C GLU A 35 -5.58 -6.10 -17.84
N GLN A 36 -5.16 -4.84 -17.68
CA GLN A 36 -4.16 -4.19 -18.54
C GLN A 36 -2.70 -4.54 -18.17
N LEU A 37 -2.45 -5.22 -17.05
CA LEU A 37 -1.10 -5.65 -16.70
C LEU A 37 -0.52 -6.59 -17.79
N PRO A 38 0.75 -6.45 -18.19
CA PRO A 38 1.39 -7.38 -19.11
C PRO A 38 1.60 -8.75 -18.44
N ASN A 39 1.65 -9.80 -19.26
CA ASN A 39 1.99 -11.14 -18.76
C ASN A 39 3.41 -11.16 -18.17
N GLN A 40 3.64 -12.07 -17.21
CA GLN A 40 4.95 -12.31 -16.60
C GLN A 40 5.55 -11.09 -15.86
N CYS A 41 4.72 -10.16 -15.41
CA CYS A 41 5.16 -9.03 -14.59
C CYS A 41 5.07 -9.35 -13.08
N GLU A 42 5.56 -8.43 -12.27
CA GLU A 42 5.42 -8.45 -10.81
C GLU A 42 4.55 -7.25 -10.37
N LEU A 43 3.53 -7.53 -9.55
CA LEU A 43 2.66 -6.53 -8.95
C LEU A 43 2.93 -6.44 -7.45
N TYR A 44 3.31 -5.27 -6.98
CA TYR A 44 3.54 -4.94 -5.58
C TYR A 44 2.42 -4.02 -5.08
N ILE A 45 1.61 -4.51 -4.14
CA ILE A 45 0.55 -3.74 -3.48
C ILE A 45 1.11 -3.28 -2.14
N LEU A 46 1.32 -1.98 -2.00
CA LEU A 46 1.99 -1.40 -0.83
C LEU A 46 0.99 -0.92 0.24
N GLY A 47 -0.02 -1.74 0.52
CA GLY A 47 -0.99 -1.53 1.58
C GLY A 47 -2.16 -0.64 1.20
N ASP A 48 -3.12 -0.60 2.13
CA ASP A 48 -4.39 0.11 1.98
C ASP A 48 -5.14 -0.25 0.69
N LEU A 49 -5.12 -1.58 0.37
CA LEU A 49 -5.94 -2.16 -0.70
C LEU A 49 -7.43 -2.00 -0.38
N PHE A 50 -7.78 -2.22 0.90
CA PHE A 50 -9.14 -2.05 1.40
C PHE A 50 -9.24 -0.89 2.38
N ASP A 51 -10.40 -0.28 2.43
CA ASP A 51 -10.76 0.79 3.37
C ASP A 51 -10.58 0.39 4.84
N TYR A 52 -10.82 -0.90 5.13
CA TYR A 52 -10.53 -1.54 6.41
C TYR A 52 -10.55 -3.06 6.25
N TRP A 53 -9.84 -3.77 7.12
CA TRP A 53 -9.83 -5.21 7.20
C TRP A 53 -9.97 -5.67 8.65
N VAL A 54 -10.91 -6.57 8.91
CA VAL A 54 -11.19 -7.05 10.29
C VAL A 54 -10.97 -8.55 10.46
N GLY A 55 -10.42 -9.22 9.45
CA GLY A 55 -10.06 -10.63 9.48
C GLY A 55 -10.43 -11.35 8.17
N ASP A 56 -9.74 -12.46 7.90
CA ASP A 56 -9.87 -13.25 6.66
C ASP A 56 -11.16 -14.09 6.60
N ASP A 57 -11.90 -14.18 7.71
CA ASP A 57 -13.19 -14.86 7.82
C ASP A 57 -14.36 -14.02 7.28
N VAL A 58 -14.14 -12.74 7.02
CA VAL A 58 -15.12 -11.86 6.36
C VAL A 58 -15.21 -12.21 4.89
N ARG A 59 -16.42 -12.51 4.43
CA ARG A 59 -16.70 -12.85 3.03
C ARG A 59 -17.78 -11.93 2.50
N SER A 60 -17.37 -10.78 2.02
CA SER A 60 -18.26 -9.92 1.26
C SER A 60 -18.16 -10.21 -0.24
N THR A 61 -19.13 -9.73 -1.00
CA THR A 61 -19.10 -9.82 -2.48
C THR A 61 -17.85 -9.15 -3.04
N LEU A 62 -17.51 -7.97 -2.52
CA LEU A 62 -16.32 -7.22 -2.92
C LEU A 62 -15.03 -8.02 -2.66
N HIS A 63 -14.86 -8.56 -1.43
CA HIS A 63 -13.67 -9.33 -1.09
C HIS A 63 -13.50 -10.58 -1.97
N ASN A 64 -14.62 -11.24 -2.34
CA ASN A 64 -14.59 -12.38 -3.25
C ASN A 64 -14.20 -11.93 -4.66
N GLN A 65 -14.84 -10.90 -5.20
CA GLN A 65 -14.55 -10.34 -6.52
C GLN A 65 -13.07 -9.96 -6.67
N ILE A 66 -12.50 -9.26 -5.67
CA ILE A 66 -11.10 -8.84 -5.70
C ILE A 66 -10.15 -10.05 -5.58
N SER A 67 -10.47 -11.02 -4.69
CA SER A 67 -9.62 -12.22 -4.58
C SER A 67 -9.63 -13.05 -5.86
N ASP A 68 -10.77 -13.17 -6.54
CA ASP A 68 -10.90 -13.91 -7.79
C ASP A 68 -10.15 -13.22 -8.92
N ALA A 69 -10.26 -11.89 -9.02
CA ALA A 69 -9.52 -11.09 -10.00
C ALA A 69 -8.00 -11.20 -9.80
N LEU A 70 -7.52 -11.07 -8.56
CA LEU A 70 -6.10 -11.24 -8.26
C LEU A 70 -5.63 -12.66 -8.53
N ASN A 71 -6.41 -13.68 -8.16
CA ASN A 71 -6.05 -15.07 -8.42
C ASN A 71 -5.98 -15.38 -9.93
N ALA A 72 -6.86 -14.82 -10.74
CA ALA A 72 -6.89 -15.00 -12.18
C ALA A 72 -5.57 -14.54 -12.87
N LEU A 73 -4.84 -13.59 -12.28
CA LEU A 73 -3.55 -13.14 -12.79
C LEU A 73 -2.47 -14.24 -12.77
N SER A 74 -2.66 -15.30 -11.97
CA SER A 74 -1.70 -16.43 -11.90
C SER A 74 -1.63 -17.19 -13.21
N SER A 75 -2.73 -17.29 -13.97
CA SER A 75 -2.75 -17.89 -15.31
C SER A 75 -1.89 -17.12 -16.33
N ARG A 76 -1.64 -15.84 -16.06
CA ARG A 76 -0.80 -14.94 -16.85
C ARG A 76 0.64 -14.85 -16.31
N HIS A 77 1.00 -15.73 -15.35
CA HIS A 77 2.29 -15.76 -14.67
C HIS A 77 2.67 -14.43 -14.01
N ILE A 78 1.68 -13.68 -13.51
CA ILE A 78 1.88 -12.43 -12.77
C ILE A 78 2.06 -12.78 -11.28
N LYS A 79 3.23 -12.43 -10.74
CA LYS A 79 3.51 -12.60 -9.30
C LYS A 79 2.95 -11.40 -8.53
N LYS A 80 2.27 -11.67 -7.44
CA LYS A 80 1.62 -10.67 -6.59
C LYS A 80 2.24 -10.65 -5.22
N PHE A 81 2.59 -9.46 -4.74
CA PHE A 81 3.21 -9.21 -3.46
C PHE A 81 2.42 -8.16 -2.70
N PHE A 82 2.28 -8.34 -1.39
CA PHE A 82 1.49 -7.45 -0.56
C PHE A 82 2.28 -7.03 0.68
N VAL A 83 2.39 -5.73 0.89
CA VAL A 83 2.85 -5.08 2.12
C VAL A 83 1.62 -4.56 2.86
N HIS A 84 1.54 -4.77 4.16
CA HIS A 84 0.41 -4.28 4.95
C HIS A 84 0.41 -2.74 5.02
N GLY A 85 -0.77 -2.16 4.85
CA GLY A 85 -1.03 -0.76 5.17
C GLY A 85 -1.58 -0.58 6.59
N ASN A 86 -1.97 0.65 6.90
CA ASN A 86 -2.54 0.96 8.22
C ASN A 86 -4.03 0.60 8.35
N ARG A 87 -4.72 0.36 7.24
CA ARG A 87 -6.15 0.00 7.23
C ARG A 87 -6.38 -1.50 7.08
N ASP A 88 -5.44 -2.21 6.49
CA ASP A 88 -5.58 -3.62 6.14
C ASP A 88 -4.47 -4.53 6.71
N PHE A 89 -3.82 -4.10 7.81
CA PHE A 89 -2.75 -4.85 8.50
C PHE A 89 -3.18 -6.21 9.08
N LEU A 90 -4.48 -6.51 9.09
CA LEU A 90 -5.05 -7.79 9.50
C LEU A 90 -5.28 -8.76 8.33
N ILE A 91 -4.94 -8.38 7.09
CA ILE A 91 -4.92 -9.33 5.97
C ILE A 91 -3.96 -10.45 6.33
N GLY A 92 -4.49 -11.67 6.37
CA GLY A 92 -3.76 -12.84 6.81
C GLY A 92 -3.45 -13.81 5.67
N LYS A 93 -2.89 -14.95 6.07
CA LYS A 93 -2.48 -16.00 5.13
C LYS A 93 -3.64 -16.62 4.34
N GLN A 94 -4.87 -16.62 4.89
CA GLN A 94 -6.01 -17.24 4.20
C GLN A 94 -6.44 -16.37 3.01
N TYR A 95 -6.55 -15.06 3.19
CA TYR A 95 -6.88 -14.16 2.10
C TYR A 95 -5.73 -14.09 1.07
N ALA A 96 -4.49 -13.99 1.53
CA ALA A 96 -3.33 -14.01 0.65
C ALA A 96 -3.28 -15.27 -0.23
N LYS A 97 -3.60 -16.45 0.34
CA LYS A 97 -3.70 -17.71 -0.42
C LYS A 97 -4.82 -17.68 -1.45
N ARG A 98 -5.98 -17.09 -1.14
CA ARG A 98 -7.09 -16.94 -2.11
C ARG A 98 -6.70 -16.08 -3.30
N CYS A 99 -5.93 -15.02 -3.07
CA CYS A 99 -5.41 -14.13 -4.11
C CYS A 99 -4.18 -14.71 -4.84
N ASP A 100 -3.62 -15.83 -4.40
CA ASP A 100 -2.30 -16.33 -4.80
C ASP A 100 -1.24 -15.22 -4.67
N MET A 101 -1.17 -14.60 -3.49
CA MET A 101 -0.39 -13.41 -3.19
C MET A 101 0.60 -13.71 -2.06
N THR A 102 1.82 -13.21 -2.17
CA THR A 102 2.86 -13.34 -1.14
C THR A 102 2.82 -12.15 -0.19
N LEU A 103 2.61 -12.41 1.12
CA LEU A 103 2.74 -11.39 2.14
C LEU A 103 4.20 -11.06 2.39
N LEU A 104 4.54 -9.79 2.33
CA LEU A 104 5.87 -9.26 2.56
C LEU A 104 6.00 -8.67 3.99
N ARG A 105 7.21 -8.23 4.35
CA ARG A 105 7.49 -7.46 5.57
C ARG A 105 7.04 -6.01 5.37
N ASP A 106 7.08 -5.24 6.46
CA ASP A 106 6.75 -3.80 6.41
C ASP A 106 7.73 -3.02 5.51
N ILE A 107 9.02 -3.37 5.54
CA ILE A 107 10.07 -2.78 4.71
C ILE A 107 10.71 -3.88 3.87
N ASN A 108 10.87 -3.61 2.57
CA ASN A 108 11.40 -4.57 1.61
C ASN A 108 12.37 -3.89 0.64
N CYS A 109 13.25 -4.71 0.05
CA CYS A 109 14.24 -4.23 -0.91
C CYS A 109 14.26 -5.12 -2.16
N LEU A 110 14.48 -4.49 -3.30
CA LEU A 110 14.79 -5.13 -4.57
C LEU A 110 16.13 -4.62 -5.09
N ALA A 111 16.94 -5.52 -5.64
CA ALA A 111 18.21 -5.12 -6.25
C ALA A 111 17.97 -4.21 -7.47
N ASN A 112 18.73 -3.12 -7.55
CA ASN A 112 18.73 -2.13 -8.63
C ASN A 112 20.17 -1.79 -9.00
N GLN A 113 20.83 -2.68 -9.74
CA GLN A 113 22.27 -2.69 -9.98
C GLN A 113 23.08 -2.78 -8.66
N ASN A 114 23.94 -1.79 -8.36
CA ASN A 114 24.78 -1.76 -7.16
C ASN A 114 24.05 -1.18 -5.92
N LYS A 115 22.81 -0.77 -6.06
CA LYS A 115 21.95 -0.18 -5.03
C LYS A 115 20.63 -0.96 -4.94
N ASN A 116 19.74 -0.50 -4.10
CA ASN A 116 18.42 -1.11 -3.89
C ASN A 116 17.29 -0.13 -4.21
N ILE A 117 16.13 -0.69 -4.57
CA ILE A 117 14.84 -0.04 -4.41
C ILE A 117 14.32 -0.46 -3.03
N VAL A 118 14.17 0.47 -2.10
CA VAL A 118 13.46 0.23 -0.85
C VAL A 118 11.99 0.59 -1.05
N PHE A 119 11.07 -0.27 -0.59
CA PHE A 119 9.64 0.01 -0.70
C PHE A 119 8.88 -0.46 0.54
N LEU A 120 7.85 0.32 0.89
CA LEU A 120 7.04 0.16 2.09
C LEU A 120 5.68 0.85 1.88
N HIS A 121 4.74 0.69 2.81
CA HIS A 121 3.50 1.46 2.75
C HIS A 121 3.76 2.97 2.89
N GLY A 122 4.49 3.40 3.91
CA GLY A 122 4.85 4.80 4.13
C GLY A 122 4.58 5.31 5.54
N ASP A 123 3.67 4.71 6.26
CA ASP A 123 3.26 5.10 7.61
C ASP A 123 4.39 5.05 8.65
N LEU A 124 5.40 4.22 8.42
CA LEU A 124 6.62 4.17 9.25
C LEU A 124 7.49 5.42 9.13
N LEU A 125 7.34 6.19 8.05
CA LEU A 125 8.10 7.42 7.82
C LEU A 125 7.48 8.63 8.54
N CYS A 126 6.21 8.54 8.96
CA CYS A 126 5.48 9.60 9.65
C CYS A 126 5.80 9.59 11.16
N ILE A 127 7.09 9.72 11.52
CA ILE A 127 7.56 9.59 12.91
C ILE A 127 7.15 10.77 13.79
N ASP A 128 6.79 11.90 13.22
CA ASP A 128 6.34 13.10 13.94
C ASP A 128 4.92 12.95 14.49
N ASP A 129 4.11 12.04 13.94
CA ASP A 129 2.81 11.66 14.49
C ASP A 129 2.98 10.62 15.62
N LEU A 130 3.45 11.09 16.77
CA LEU A 130 3.71 10.23 17.94
C LEU A 130 2.48 9.44 18.39
N GLN A 131 1.29 9.99 18.25
CA GLN A 131 0.04 9.31 18.63
C GLN A 131 -0.24 8.14 17.69
N TYR A 132 -0.11 8.37 16.40
CA TYR A 132 -0.25 7.33 15.41
C TYR A 132 0.82 6.24 15.58
N GLN A 133 2.09 6.58 15.76
CA GLN A 133 3.17 5.60 15.95
C GLN A 133 2.93 4.74 17.20
N LYS A 134 2.44 5.31 18.30
CA LYS A 134 2.06 4.56 19.52
C LYS A 134 0.88 3.62 19.26
N PHE A 135 -0.14 4.10 18.54
CA PHE A 135 -1.29 3.29 18.13
C PHE A 135 -0.84 2.12 17.24
N ARG A 136 -0.06 2.39 16.18
CA ARG A 136 0.50 1.40 15.28
C ARG A 136 1.27 0.31 16.05
N LYS A 137 2.24 0.71 16.87
CA LYS A 137 3.03 -0.21 17.70
C LYS A 137 2.16 -1.11 18.59
N THR A 138 1.02 -0.61 19.04
CA THR A 138 0.07 -1.37 19.85
C THR A 138 -0.73 -2.36 19.00
N MET A 139 -1.30 -1.90 17.88
CA MET A 139 -2.14 -2.72 17.00
C MET A 139 -1.37 -3.82 16.26
N HIS A 140 -0.07 -3.61 16.03
CA HIS A 140 0.79 -4.64 15.41
C HIS A 140 1.29 -5.71 16.39
N LYS A 141 0.94 -5.66 17.69
CA LYS A 141 1.24 -6.75 18.63
C LYS A 141 0.44 -8.01 18.27
N LYS A 142 1.12 -9.08 17.91
CA LYS A 142 0.49 -10.32 17.42
C LYS A 142 -0.53 -10.93 18.41
N TRP A 143 -0.29 -10.81 19.71
CA TRP A 143 -1.22 -11.31 20.71
C TRP A 143 -2.54 -10.52 20.72
N LEU A 144 -2.46 -9.18 20.53
CA LEU A 144 -3.64 -8.31 20.47
C LEU A 144 -4.46 -8.57 19.19
N GLN A 145 -3.76 -8.76 18.07
CA GLN A 145 -4.41 -9.15 16.81
C GLN A 145 -5.14 -10.50 16.95
N LYS A 146 -4.49 -11.50 17.58
CA LYS A 146 -5.13 -12.79 17.86
C LYS A 146 -6.38 -12.63 18.72
N LEU A 147 -6.28 -11.84 19.81
CA LEU A 147 -7.42 -11.58 20.69
C LEU A 147 -8.57 -10.88 19.93
N PHE A 148 -8.25 -9.88 19.12
CA PHE A 148 -9.23 -9.19 18.27
C PHE A 148 -9.92 -10.17 17.30
N LEU A 149 -9.17 -11.01 16.61
CA LEU A 149 -9.69 -11.97 15.63
C LEU A 149 -10.53 -13.10 16.27
N LEU A 150 -10.39 -13.36 17.58
CA LEU A 150 -11.27 -14.28 18.31
C LEU A 150 -12.65 -13.69 18.63
N MET A 151 -12.81 -12.37 18.53
CA MET A 151 -14.10 -11.74 18.78
C MET A 151 -15.10 -12.05 17.66
N PRO A 152 -16.40 -12.13 17.95
CA PRO A 152 -17.45 -12.20 16.93
C PRO A 152 -17.34 -11.06 15.92
N LEU A 153 -17.66 -11.36 14.65
CA LEU A 153 -17.50 -10.41 13.54
C LEU A 153 -18.20 -9.06 13.79
N PHE A 154 -19.43 -9.08 14.33
CA PHE A 154 -20.18 -7.83 14.58
C PHE A 154 -19.48 -6.89 15.58
N ILE A 155 -18.74 -7.45 16.57
CA ILE A 155 -17.95 -6.67 17.53
C ILE A 155 -16.75 -6.06 16.80
N ARG A 156 -16.03 -6.83 15.98
CA ARG A 156 -14.87 -6.37 15.21
C ARG A 156 -15.27 -5.24 14.26
N LEU A 157 -16.38 -5.38 13.55
CA LEU A 157 -16.92 -4.33 12.66
C LEU A 157 -17.27 -3.05 13.42
N LYS A 158 -17.89 -3.17 14.60
CA LYS A 158 -18.23 -2.02 15.46
C LYS A 158 -16.98 -1.29 15.94
N ILE A 159 -15.94 -2.03 16.36
CA ILE A 159 -14.66 -1.45 16.77
C ILE A 159 -13.98 -0.75 15.59
N ALA A 160 -13.89 -1.41 14.42
CA ALA A 160 -13.28 -0.83 13.23
C ALA A 160 -13.99 0.45 12.78
N SER A 161 -15.34 0.46 12.77
CA SER A 161 -16.13 1.66 12.44
C SER A 161 -15.88 2.80 13.42
N LYS A 162 -15.76 2.52 14.72
CA LYS A 162 -15.46 3.54 15.73
C LYS A 162 -14.06 4.13 15.52
N LEU A 163 -13.04 3.28 15.38
CA LEU A 163 -11.66 3.70 15.14
C LEU A 163 -11.53 4.52 13.86
N ARG A 164 -12.26 4.16 12.79
CA ARG A 164 -12.28 4.93 11.55
C ARG A 164 -12.85 6.34 11.75
N LYS A 165 -13.97 6.47 12.47
CA LYS A 165 -14.55 7.79 12.78
C LYS A 165 -13.60 8.67 13.59
N GLU A 166 -12.97 8.09 14.62
CA GLU A 166 -11.98 8.79 15.45
C GLU A 166 -10.75 9.22 14.62
N SER A 167 -10.21 8.33 13.76
CA SER A 167 -9.09 8.64 12.87
C SER A 167 -9.43 9.79 11.92
N ASN A 168 -10.60 9.78 11.29
CA ASN A 168 -11.02 10.85 10.38
C ASN A 168 -11.16 12.20 11.11
N GLN A 169 -11.70 12.22 12.32
CA GLN A 169 -11.81 13.43 13.13
C GLN A 169 -10.43 13.97 13.55
N HIS A 170 -9.52 13.08 13.96
CA HIS A 170 -8.17 13.46 14.32
C HIS A 170 -7.38 14.00 13.13
N ASN A 171 -7.53 13.41 11.95
CA ASN A 171 -6.85 13.87 10.74
C ASN A 171 -7.32 15.24 10.26
N GLN A 172 -8.59 15.60 10.49
CA GLN A 172 -9.11 16.95 10.18
C GLN A 172 -8.50 18.05 11.06
N ILE A 173 -8.01 17.70 12.26
CA ILE A 173 -7.46 18.66 13.23
C ILE A 173 -5.93 18.75 13.12
N LYS A 174 -5.28 17.71 12.63
CA LYS A 174 -3.81 17.67 12.49
C LYS A 174 -3.35 18.53 11.32
N SER A 175 -2.22 19.23 11.51
CA SER A 175 -1.57 19.91 10.39
C SER A 175 -1.09 18.90 9.35
N GLU A 176 -1.17 19.22 8.08
CA GLU A 176 -0.67 18.39 6.99
C GLU A 176 0.81 18.02 7.14
N THR A 177 1.59 18.89 7.77
CA THR A 177 3.02 18.69 8.02
C THR A 177 3.30 17.55 8.99
N ILE A 178 2.45 17.33 10.00
CA ILE A 178 2.61 16.24 10.98
C ILE A 178 2.23 14.89 10.36
N MET A 179 1.31 14.90 9.40
CA MET A 179 0.83 13.71 8.71
C MET A 179 1.73 13.31 7.52
N ASP A 180 2.67 14.16 7.12
CA ASP A 180 3.62 13.89 6.04
C ASP A 180 4.82 13.08 6.56
N VAL A 181 5.61 12.53 5.64
CA VAL A 181 6.82 11.77 5.98
C VAL A 181 7.89 12.71 6.53
N ASN A 182 8.55 12.28 7.61
CA ASN A 182 9.71 12.96 8.14
C ASN A 182 10.91 12.76 7.22
N GLN A 183 11.54 13.88 6.80
CA GLN A 183 12.64 13.83 5.81
C GLN A 183 13.86 13.09 6.33
N GLN A 184 14.17 13.21 7.64
CA GLN A 184 15.30 12.49 8.22
C GLN A 184 15.04 10.99 8.24
N ALA A 185 13.80 10.55 8.56
CA ALA A 185 13.42 9.14 8.48
C ALA A 185 13.56 8.56 7.07
N VAL A 186 13.26 9.35 6.04
CA VAL A 186 13.47 8.97 4.63
C VAL A 186 14.97 8.77 4.35
N VAL A 187 15.80 9.74 4.74
CA VAL A 187 17.26 9.69 4.53
C VAL A 187 17.86 8.47 5.26
N ASP A 188 17.54 8.31 6.54
CA ASP A 188 18.07 7.21 7.36
C ASP A 188 17.70 5.84 6.78
N MET A 189 16.45 5.67 6.34
CA MET A 189 15.99 4.41 5.73
C MET A 189 16.69 4.14 4.40
N MET A 190 16.91 5.16 3.56
CA MET A 190 17.62 4.98 2.29
C MET A 190 19.09 4.60 2.52
N ILE A 191 19.75 5.18 3.52
CA ILE A 191 21.12 4.83 3.91
C ILE A 191 21.18 3.40 4.45
N GLU A 192 20.31 3.07 5.41
CA GLU A 192 20.26 1.75 6.05
C GLU A 192 20.12 0.61 5.03
N HIS A 193 19.30 0.84 4.00
CA HIS A 193 19.03 -0.18 2.99
C HIS A 193 19.89 -0.05 1.72
N ASN A 194 20.90 0.83 1.70
CA ASN A 194 21.74 1.12 0.52
C ASN A 194 20.88 1.37 -0.72
N ALA A 195 19.84 2.21 -0.58
CA ALA A 195 18.85 2.45 -1.62
C ALA A 195 19.11 3.73 -2.39
N ASN A 196 18.94 3.68 -3.72
CA ASN A 196 18.92 4.86 -4.59
C ASN A 196 17.50 5.24 -5.02
N VAL A 197 16.54 4.36 -4.79
CA VAL A 197 15.11 4.62 -5.02
C VAL A 197 14.33 4.20 -3.80
N MET A 198 13.37 5.04 -3.37
CA MET A 198 12.34 4.70 -2.39
C MET A 198 10.97 4.79 -3.06
N VAL A 199 10.11 3.79 -2.80
CA VAL A 199 8.71 3.76 -3.24
C VAL A 199 7.80 3.62 -2.04
N HIS A 200 6.81 4.50 -1.89
CA HIS A 200 5.81 4.40 -0.84
C HIS A 200 4.47 5.07 -1.22
N GLY A 201 3.43 4.80 -0.47
CA GLY A 201 2.11 5.43 -0.51
C GLY A 201 1.82 6.24 0.75
N HIS A 202 0.65 6.01 1.36
CA HIS A 202 0.16 6.50 2.64
C HIS A 202 -0.19 7.99 2.70
N THR A 203 0.62 8.88 2.15
CA THR A 203 0.38 10.33 2.22
C THR A 203 -0.63 10.82 1.19
N HIS A 204 -0.99 10.00 0.22
CA HIS A 204 -1.91 10.31 -0.89
C HIS A 204 -1.48 11.51 -1.76
N LYS A 205 -0.21 11.91 -1.68
CA LYS A 205 0.36 13.07 -2.41
C LYS A 205 1.34 12.57 -3.47
N PRO A 206 0.85 12.17 -4.67
CA PRO A 206 1.70 11.60 -5.70
C PRO A 206 2.78 12.59 -6.13
N ALA A 207 4.03 12.18 -6.01
CA ALA A 207 5.17 13.04 -6.31
C ALA A 207 6.45 12.25 -6.61
N THR A 208 7.36 12.88 -7.35
CA THR A 208 8.74 12.44 -7.51
C THR A 208 9.65 13.46 -6.86
N HIS A 209 10.41 13.04 -5.84
CA HIS A 209 11.37 13.88 -5.14
C HIS A 209 12.78 13.42 -5.48
N HIS A 210 13.64 14.38 -5.83
CA HIS A 210 15.06 14.15 -6.04
C HIS A 210 15.83 14.68 -4.83
N LEU A 211 16.65 13.85 -4.23
CA LEU A 211 17.42 14.16 -3.02
C LEU A 211 18.90 13.90 -3.29
N ILE A 212 19.76 14.54 -2.52
CA ILE A 212 21.20 14.24 -2.49
C ILE A 212 21.52 13.64 -1.12
N ILE A 213 21.96 12.39 -1.10
CA ILE A 213 22.37 11.68 0.12
C ILE A 213 23.82 11.25 -0.06
N ASN A 214 24.72 11.70 0.83
CA ASN A 214 26.15 11.42 0.77
C ASN A 214 26.80 11.75 -0.60
N GLY A 215 26.32 12.82 -1.27
CA GLY A 215 26.80 13.23 -2.59
C GLY A 215 26.22 12.46 -3.78
N GLU A 216 25.38 11.46 -3.54
CA GLU A 216 24.70 10.70 -4.58
C GLU A 216 23.25 11.15 -4.79
N SER A 217 22.83 11.20 -6.05
CA SER A 217 21.43 11.49 -6.40
C SER A 217 20.58 10.27 -6.14
N VAL A 218 19.50 10.44 -5.37
CA VAL A 218 18.51 9.41 -5.04
C VAL A 218 17.11 9.91 -5.32
N THR A 219 16.16 8.99 -5.53
CA THR A 219 14.78 9.34 -5.90
C THR A 219 13.80 8.74 -4.93
N ARG A 220 12.87 9.54 -4.41
CA ARG A 220 11.70 9.08 -3.66
C ARG A 220 10.46 9.27 -4.51
N LEU A 221 9.74 8.18 -4.74
CA LEU A 221 8.50 8.12 -5.51
C LEU A 221 7.33 7.86 -4.57
N VAL A 222 6.34 8.73 -4.60
CA VAL A 222 5.14 8.66 -3.76
C VAL A 222 3.95 8.33 -4.62
N LEU A 223 3.21 7.28 -4.24
CA LEU A 223 1.96 6.87 -4.86
C LEU A 223 0.80 7.75 -4.37
N GLY A 224 -0.13 8.03 -5.27
CA GLY A 224 -1.40 8.69 -4.94
C GLY A 224 -2.49 7.69 -4.55
N ALA A 225 -3.53 8.20 -3.87
CA ALA A 225 -4.73 7.42 -3.62
C ALA A 225 -5.63 7.35 -4.87
N TRP A 226 -6.46 6.31 -4.95
CA TRP A 226 -7.24 6.00 -6.15
C TRP A 226 -8.61 6.68 -6.21
N HIS A 227 -8.99 7.46 -5.22
CA HIS A 227 -10.29 8.16 -5.23
C HIS A 227 -10.39 9.27 -6.29
N ASP A 228 -9.26 9.78 -6.79
CA ASP A 228 -9.21 10.80 -7.84
C ASP A 228 -8.70 10.27 -9.19
N GLY A 229 -8.41 8.97 -9.27
CA GLY A 229 -7.84 8.36 -10.46
C GLY A 229 -6.88 7.20 -10.16
N VAL A 230 -6.25 6.67 -11.20
CA VAL A 230 -5.30 5.56 -11.07
C VAL A 230 -3.89 6.09 -10.87
N SER A 231 -3.24 5.68 -9.77
CA SER A 231 -1.85 5.98 -9.48
C SER A 231 -1.03 4.70 -9.39
N TYR A 232 0.05 4.61 -10.16
CA TYR A 232 0.98 3.49 -10.10
C TYR A 232 2.41 3.91 -10.47
N ILE A 233 3.38 3.14 -9.99
CA ILE A 233 4.79 3.27 -10.40
C ILE A 233 5.14 2.04 -11.23
N LYS A 234 5.81 2.25 -12.37
CA LYS A 234 6.26 1.19 -13.28
C LYS A 234 7.78 1.19 -13.41
N GLN A 235 8.37 0.01 -13.36
CA GLN A 235 9.74 -0.28 -13.78
C GLN A 235 9.68 -1.17 -15.02
N GLU A 236 10.27 -0.72 -16.13
CA GLU A 236 10.37 -1.54 -17.33
C GLU A 236 11.37 -2.68 -17.15
N ALA A 237 11.21 -3.74 -17.94
CA ALA A 237 12.14 -4.86 -17.91
C ALA A 237 13.59 -4.38 -18.14
N ASN A 238 14.51 -4.91 -17.33
CA ASN A 238 15.94 -4.56 -17.39
C ASN A 238 16.26 -3.07 -17.20
N SER A 239 15.31 -2.25 -16.78
CA SER A 239 15.51 -0.83 -16.46
C SER A 239 15.84 -0.66 -14.98
N THR A 240 16.65 0.36 -14.68
CA THR A 240 16.88 0.83 -13.30
C THR A 240 15.98 2.01 -12.93
N LEU A 241 15.28 2.56 -13.93
CA LEU A 241 14.42 3.73 -13.76
C LEU A 241 13.00 3.29 -13.46
N LEU A 242 12.41 3.91 -12.44
CA LEU A 242 11.00 3.81 -12.11
C LEU A 242 10.30 5.12 -12.52
N LYS A 243 9.08 5.00 -13.05
CA LYS A 243 8.26 6.15 -13.43
C LYS A 243 6.93 6.11 -12.71
N LEU A 244 6.54 7.24 -12.14
CA LEU A 244 5.22 7.47 -11.57
C LEU A 244 4.24 7.84 -12.69
N TYR A 245 3.09 7.17 -12.70
CA TYR A 245 1.93 7.47 -13.54
C TYR A 245 0.77 7.84 -12.62
N ASN A 246 0.19 8.98 -12.87
CA ASN A 246 -0.97 9.47 -12.12
C ASN A 246 -1.99 9.99 -13.13
N HIS A 247 -3.09 9.28 -13.29
CA HIS A 247 -4.17 9.59 -14.22
C HIS A 247 -5.38 10.05 -13.43
N SER A 248 -5.56 11.36 -13.31
CA SER A 248 -6.80 11.93 -12.77
C SER A 248 -7.91 11.80 -13.79
N PHE A 249 -9.04 11.27 -13.38
CA PHE A 249 -10.26 11.36 -14.17
C PHE A 249 -10.92 12.70 -13.84
N LYS A 250 -10.76 13.66 -14.76
CA LYS A 250 -11.49 14.93 -14.71
C LYS A 250 -12.89 14.77 -15.26
#